data_30b3fe7c29d728d5d3c3118c0535c3a8
#
_entry.id   30b3fe7c29d728d5d3c3118c0535c3a8
#
_cell.length_a   1.000
_cell.length_b   1.000
_cell.length_c   1.000
_cell.angle_alpha   90.00
_cell.angle_beta   90.00
_cell.angle_gamma   90.00
#
_symmetry.space_group_name_H-M   'P 1'
#
loop_
_entity.id
_entity.type
_entity.pdbx_description
1 polymer ?
#
loop_
_entity_poly.entity_id
_entity_poly.type
_entity_poly.pdbx_seq_one_letter_code
_entity_poly.pdbx_strand_id
1 'polypeptide(L)'
;MGRRNTIDRGHVLEVAEQIVHEQGAGALTIDAVAKAAGITKGGVQSCFGTKEGLVEAMLARWMDRHDAEVASMAPEEPSFLDLLRLHIKMTGSDDVDSQRRVAGLLSVLLQSPAHLERVRRWYADRTQFGNKKNAGSDAEIAFLATEGAFFLRYLGLVDYSDQQWRRIFARIEALLDPRA
;
A
#
# COMPACT_ATOMS: atom_id res chain seq x y z
N MET A 1 30.52 21.20 22.11
CA MET A 1 30.15 20.65 20.80
C MET A 1 28.84 19.95 20.92
N GLY A 2 27.75 20.58 20.45
CA GLY A 2 26.41 20.01 20.50
C GLY A 2 26.30 18.83 19.55
N ARG A 3 25.93 17.67 20.08
CA ARG A 3 25.61 16.45 19.34
C ARG A 3 24.46 16.81 18.39
N ARG A 4 24.71 16.86 17.08
CA ARG A 4 23.63 16.96 16.07
C ARG A 4 22.73 15.74 16.32
N ASN A 5 21.57 15.98 16.90
CA ASN A 5 20.56 14.93 17.01
C ASN A 5 20.21 14.52 15.57
N THR A 6 20.66 13.36 15.16
CA THR A 6 20.31 12.79 13.85
C THR A 6 18.81 12.53 13.88
N ILE A 7 18.05 13.20 12.99
CA ILE A 7 16.61 13.00 12.91
C ILE A 7 16.35 11.56 12.46
N ASP A 8 15.54 10.85 13.22
CA ASP A 8 15.07 9.52 12.83
C ASP A 8 14.02 9.65 11.71
N ARG A 9 14.45 9.39 10.47
CA ARG A 9 13.59 9.43 9.28
C ARG A 9 12.47 8.40 9.36
N GLY A 10 12.71 7.24 9.97
CA GLY A 10 11.72 6.18 10.17
C GLY A 10 10.57 6.66 11.04
N HIS A 11 10.89 7.27 12.18
CA HIS A 11 9.90 7.86 13.08
C HIS A 11 9.08 8.96 12.40
N VAL A 12 9.71 9.85 11.63
CA VAL A 12 8.98 10.91 10.91
C VAL A 12 7.99 10.33 9.90
N LEU A 13 8.35 9.25 9.20
CA LEU A 13 7.44 8.57 8.27
C LEU A 13 6.28 7.88 9.00
N GLU A 14 6.53 7.26 10.16
CA GLU A 14 5.46 6.67 11.00
C GLU A 14 4.45 7.72 11.45
N VAL A 15 4.93 8.86 11.90
CA VAL A 15 4.08 9.99 12.30
C VAL A 15 3.26 10.50 11.11
N ALA A 16 3.87 10.61 9.93
CA ALA A 16 3.17 11.03 8.72
C ALA A 16 2.08 10.03 8.31
N GLU A 17 2.37 8.73 8.36
CA GLU A 17 1.41 7.64 8.12
C GLU A 17 0.24 7.72 9.12
N GLN A 18 0.53 7.99 10.40
CA GLN A 18 -0.49 8.12 11.43
C GLN A 18 -1.41 9.33 11.20
N ILE A 19 -0.87 10.49 10.80
CA ILE A 19 -1.68 11.66 10.45
C ILE A 19 -2.65 11.34 9.30
N VAL A 20 -2.16 10.68 8.25
CA VAL A 20 -3.01 10.28 7.12
C VAL A 20 -4.09 9.29 7.54
N HIS A 21 -3.74 8.34 8.40
CA HIS A 21 -4.67 7.34 8.91
C HIS A 21 -5.80 7.94 9.76
N GLU A 22 -5.45 8.83 10.70
CA GLU A 22 -6.40 9.39 11.67
C GLU A 22 -7.22 10.57 11.13
N GLN A 23 -6.59 11.41 10.29
CA GLN A 23 -7.13 12.72 9.89
C GLN A 23 -7.31 12.85 8.37
N GLY A 24 -6.91 11.83 7.61
CA GLY A 24 -7.00 11.80 6.15
C GLY A 24 -5.86 12.55 5.45
N ALA A 25 -5.80 12.38 4.13
CA ALA A 25 -4.74 12.91 3.26
C ALA A 25 -4.59 14.44 3.29
N GLY A 26 -5.70 15.16 3.50
CA GLY A 26 -5.73 16.63 3.57
C GLY A 26 -4.96 17.19 4.77
N ALA A 27 -4.88 16.44 5.87
CA ALA A 27 -4.18 16.86 7.09
C ALA A 27 -2.65 16.71 6.98
N LEU A 28 -2.14 15.97 5.99
CA LEU A 28 -0.71 15.77 5.80
C LEU A 28 -0.04 17.07 5.31
N THR A 29 0.65 17.75 6.21
CA THR A 29 1.47 18.93 5.93
C THR A 29 2.83 18.81 6.62
N ILE A 30 3.84 19.49 6.10
CA ILE A 30 5.18 19.51 6.73
C ILE A 30 5.10 20.03 8.18
N ASP A 31 4.25 21.04 8.43
CA ASP A 31 4.07 21.61 9.77
C ASP A 31 3.39 20.64 10.73
N ALA A 32 2.35 19.91 10.29
CA ALA A 32 1.67 18.91 11.10
C ALA A 32 2.61 17.76 11.48
N VAL A 33 3.40 17.27 10.51
CA VAL A 33 4.38 16.21 10.73
C VAL A 33 5.49 16.66 11.67
N ALA A 34 6.03 17.86 11.48
CA ALA A 34 7.05 18.43 12.35
C ALA A 34 6.57 18.52 13.82
N LYS A 35 5.35 19.07 14.00
CA LYS A 35 4.73 19.17 15.32
C LYS A 35 4.52 17.83 15.98
N ALA A 36 3.97 16.85 15.25
CA ALA A 36 3.68 15.53 15.78
C ALA A 36 4.94 14.69 16.04
N ALA A 37 5.99 14.84 15.21
CA ALA A 37 7.27 14.17 15.39
C ALA A 37 8.19 14.87 16.43
N GLY A 38 7.78 16.00 17.00
CA GLY A 38 8.58 16.72 17.98
C GLY A 38 9.87 17.35 17.43
N ILE A 39 9.89 17.66 16.12
CA ILE A 39 11.04 18.29 15.45
C ILE A 39 10.66 19.61 14.76
N THR A 40 11.64 20.32 14.27
CA THR A 40 11.39 21.58 13.54
C THR A 40 10.89 21.30 12.10
N LYS A 41 10.15 22.26 11.53
CA LYS A 41 9.79 22.25 10.10
C LYS A 41 11.01 22.08 9.20
N GLY A 42 12.09 22.85 9.49
CA GLY A 42 13.37 22.72 8.78
C GLY A 42 14.00 21.32 8.93
N GLY A 43 13.76 20.64 10.04
CA GLY A 43 14.18 19.25 10.25
C GLY A 43 13.48 18.30 9.29
N VAL A 44 12.15 18.39 9.15
CA VAL A 44 11.40 17.58 8.17
C VAL A 44 11.84 17.91 6.75
N GLN A 45 11.99 19.22 6.42
CA GLN A 45 12.44 19.65 5.10
C GLN A 45 13.87 19.20 4.78
N SER A 46 14.75 19.17 5.77
CA SER A 46 16.11 18.62 5.58
C SER A 46 16.12 17.13 5.24
N CYS A 47 15.13 16.37 5.73
CA CYS A 47 15.00 14.93 5.47
C CYS A 47 14.31 14.60 4.15
N PHE A 48 13.28 15.37 3.78
CA PHE A 48 12.35 15.00 2.71
C PHE A 48 12.17 16.12 1.66
N GLY A 49 12.71 17.31 1.88
CA GLY A 49 12.58 18.45 0.99
C GLY A 49 11.18 19.06 1.04
N THR A 50 10.26 18.49 0.29
CA THR A 50 8.88 18.99 0.13
C THR A 50 7.85 17.98 0.67
N LYS A 51 6.56 18.35 0.66
CA LYS A 51 5.47 17.43 0.95
C LYS A 51 5.46 16.26 -0.04
N GLU A 52 5.72 16.55 -1.31
CA GLU A 52 5.80 15.53 -2.36
C GLU A 52 6.93 14.53 -2.08
N GLY A 53 8.11 15.00 -1.68
CA GLY A 53 9.23 14.15 -1.27
C GLY A 53 8.94 13.31 -0.02
N LEU A 54 8.18 13.85 0.93
CA LEU A 54 7.70 13.08 2.08
C LEU A 54 6.74 11.97 1.65
N VAL A 55 5.75 12.28 0.80
CA VAL A 55 4.79 11.30 0.25
C VAL A 55 5.51 10.21 -0.55
N GLU A 56 6.51 10.58 -1.35
CA GLU A 56 7.31 9.63 -2.10
C GLU A 56 8.09 8.68 -1.16
N ALA A 57 8.64 9.20 -0.06
CA ALA A 57 9.32 8.37 0.93
C ALA A 57 8.36 7.43 1.68
N MET A 58 7.14 7.88 1.99
CA MET A 58 6.09 7.03 2.55
C MET A 58 5.71 5.89 1.60
N LEU A 59 5.55 6.18 0.31
CA LEU A 59 5.25 5.19 -0.71
C LEU A 59 6.39 4.17 -0.86
N ALA A 60 7.63 4.65 -0.94
CA ALA A 60 8.80 3.77 -1.02
C ALA A 60 8.84 2.81 0.17
N ARG A 61 8.70 3.33 1.39
CA ARG A 61 8.69 2.52 2.62
C ARG A 61 7.57 1.47 2.62
N TRP A 62 6.38 1.82 2.13
CA TRP A 62 5.29 0.87 2.01
C TRP A 62 5.61 -0.24 1.00
N MET A 63 6.11 0.12 -0.19
CA MET A 63 6.51 -0.84 -1.21
C MET A 63 7.59 -1.80 -0.69
N ASP A 64 8.63 -1.27 -0.05
CA ASP A 64 9.72 -2.06 0.52
C ASP A 64 9.22 -3.06 1.57
N ARG A 65 8.30 -2.64 2.45
CA ARG A 65 7.69 -3.54 3.45
C ARG A 65 6.84 -4.63 2.79
N HIS A 66 6.01 -4.25 1.83
CA HIS A 66 5.18 -5.20 1.10
C HIS A 66 6.05 -6.25 0.38
N ASP A 67 7.12 -5.80 -0.30
CA ASP A 67 8.02 -6.70 -1.02
C ASP A 67 8.78 -7.64 -0.07
N ALA A 68 9.22 -7.13 1.09
CA ALA A 68 9.85 -7.94 2.12
C ALA A 68 8.87 -8.97 2.72
N GLU A 69 7.62 -8.61 2.93
CA GLU A 69 6.58 -9.51 3.43
C GLU A 69 6.26 -10.61 2.40
N VAL A 70 6.06 -10.23 1.14
CA VAL A 70 5.89 -11.21 0.04
C VAL A 70 7.09 -12.16 -0.03
N ALA A 71 8.32 -11.64 0.00
CA ALA A 71 9.53 -12.45 -0.07
C ALA A 71 9.66 -13.43 1.11
N SER A 72 9.17 -13.04 2.30
CA SER A 72 9.20 -13.91 3.49
C SER A 72 8.23 -15.09 3.42
N MET A 73 7.17 -14.98 2.62
CA MET A 73 6.11 -15.98 2.49
C MET A 73 6.16 -16.75 1.18
N ALA A 74 6.86 -16.23 0.18
CA ALA A 74 6.97 -16.84 -1.13
C ALA A 74 7.91 -18.07 -1.11
N PRO A 75 7.66 -19.09 -1.94
CA PRO A 75 8.64 -20.15 -2.19
C PRO A 75 9.93 -19.58 -2.84
N GLU A 76 10.99 -20.39 -2.88
CA GLU A 76 12.30 -19.95 -3.39
C GLU A 76 12.25 -19.47 -4.85
N GLU A 77 11.43 -20.11 -5.70
CA GLU A 77 11.15 -19.71 -7.08
C GLU A 77 9.63 -19.57 -7.28
N PRO A 78 9.04 -18.41 -6.91
CA PRO A 78 7.60 -18.25 -6.96
C PRO A 78 7.10 -18.11 -8.40
N SER A 79 6.07 -18.86 -8.75
CA SER A 79 5.30 -18.65 -9.97
C SER A 79 4.47 -17.35 -9.86
N PHE A 80 3.97 -16.87 -11.00
CA PHE A 80 3.02 -15.76 -11.02
C PHE A 80 1.77 -16.05 -10.15
N LEU A 81 1.25 -17.28 -10.19
CA LEU A 81 0.08 -17.66 -9.40
C LEU A 81 0.38 -17.71 -7.90
N ASP A 82 1.59 -18.10 -7.48
CA ASP A 82 1.99 -18.06 -6.08
C ASP A 82 2.02 -16.61 -5.56
N LEU A 83 2.59 -15.68 -6.33
CA LEU A 83 2.62 -14.27 -5.97
C LEU A 83 1.21 -13.66 -5.94
N LEU A 84 0.35 -14.02 -6.88
CA LEU A 84 -1.04 -13.57 -6.89
C LEU A 84 -1.84 -14.11 -5.70
N ARG A 85 -1.68 -15.38 -5.33
CA ARG A 85 -2.29 -15.94 -4.12
C ARG A 85 -1.84 -15.21 -2.86
N LEU A 86 -0.54 -14.90 -2.74
CA LEU A 86 -0.02 -14.11 -1.63
C LEU A 86 -0.64 -12.72 -1.60
N HIS A 87 -0.71 -12.04 -2.74
CA HIS A 87 -1.34 -10.72 -2.84
C HIS A 87 -2.81 -10.75 -2.39
N ILE A 88 -3.59 -11.72 -2.87
CA ILE A 88 -5.00 -11.92 -2.47
C ILE A 88 -5.10 -12.16 -0.96
N LYS A 89 -4.27 -13.04 -0.42
CA LYS A 89 -4.25 -13.39 1.01
C LYS A 89 -3.88 -12.20 1.89
N MET A 90 -2.86 -11.44 1.52
CA MET A 90 -2.41 -10.25 2.25
C MET A 90 -3.48 -9.16 2.22
N THR A 91 -4.08 -8.90 1.06
CA THR A 91 -5.16 -7.90 0.90
C THR A 91 -6.43 -8.33 1.65
N GLY A 92 -6.73 -9.62 1.68
CA GLY A 92 -7.88 -10.19 2.40
C GLY A 92 -7.68 -10.35 3.90
N SER A 93 -6.48 -10.07 4.43
CA SER A 93 -6.18 -10.22 5.85
C SER A 93 -7.07 -9.35 6.74
N ASP A 94 -7.20 -9.74 8.01
CA ASP A 94 -8.00 -9.02 9.00
C ASP A 94 -7.24 -7.78 9.60
N ASP A 95 -6.06 -7.43 9.09
CA ASP A 95 -5.32 -6.23 9.51
C ASP A 95 -5.92 -4.96 8.89
N VAL A 96 -7.07 -4.59 9.41
CA VAL A 96 -7.85 -3.42 8.95
C VAL A 96 -7.05 -2.12 9.08
N ASP A 97 -6.23 -1.97 10.10
CA ASP A 97 -5.47 -0.74 10.34
C ASP A 97 -4.33 -0.57 9.33
N SER A 98 -3.64 -1.64 8.98
CA SER A 98 -2.64 -1.62 7.91
C SER A 98 -3.28 -1.29 6.57
N GLN A 99 -4.39 -1.92 6.24
CA GLN A 99 -5.11 -1.72 4.99
C GLN A 99 -5.67 -0.28 4.85
N ARG A 100 -6.19 0.31 5.95
CA ARG A 100 -6.62 1.72 5.97
C ARG A 100 -5.48 2.69 5.74
N ARG A 101 -4.28 2.41 6.30
CA ARG A 101 -3.08 3.22 6.06
C ARG A 101 -2.70 3.22 4.58
N VAL A 102 -2.75 2.06 3.93
CA VAL A 102 -2.48 1.92 2.49
C VAL A 102 -3.49 2.71 1.66
N ALA A 103 -4.79 2.58 1.94
CA ALA A 103 -5.83 3.33 1.24
C ALA A 103 -5.67 4.84 1.43
N GLY A 104 -5.34 5.29 2.65
CA GLY A 104 -5.01 6.68 2.94
C GLY A 104 -3.82 7.18 2.11
N LEU A 105 -2.74 6.40 2.04
CA LEU A 105 -1.58 6.72 1.21
C LEU A 105 -1.96 6.82 -0.28
N LEU A 106 -2.71 5.86 -0.80
CA LEU A 106 -3.17 5.89 -2.20
C LEU A 106 -4.02 7.13 -2.49
N SER A 107 -4.86 7.58 -1.56
CA SER A 107 -5.65 8.81 -1.73
C SER A 107 -4.77 10.07 -1.87
N VAL A 108 -3.60 10.10 -1.23
CA VAL A 108 -2.60 11.18 -1.43
C VAL A 108 -1.93 11.05 -2.79
N LEU A 109 -1.60 9.81 -3.19
CA LEU A 109 -0.89 9.54 -4.44
C LEU A 109 -1.70 9.89 -5.68
N LEU A 110 -3.03 9.70 -5.63
CA LEU A 110 -3.94 10.05 -6.72
C LEU A 110 -3.95 11.56 -7.04
N GLN A 111 -3.42 12.41 -6.16
CA GLN A 111 -3.36 13.87 -6.35
C GLN A 111 -2.13 14.30 -7.19
N SER A 112 -1.18 13.42 -7.48
CA SER A 112 0.04 13.75 -8.23
C SER A 112 0.32 12.77 -9.36
N PRO A 113 0.42 13.25 -10.63
CA PRO A 113 0.76 12.39 -11.78
C PRO A 113 2.11 11.67 -11.62
N ALA A 114 3.10 12.30 -10.98
CA ALA A 114 4.42 11.70 -10.77
C ALA A 114 4.35 10.49 -9.84
N HIS A 115 3.56 10.57 -8.77
CA HIS A 115 3.34 9.45 -7.85
C HIS A 115 2.57 8.32 -8.52
N LEU A 116 1.57 8.64 -9.35
CA LEU A 116 0.82 7.65 -10.13
C LEU A 116 1.70 6.84 -11.06
N GLU A 117 2.71 7.45 -11.66
CA GLU A 117 3.65 6.74 -12.55
C GLU A 117 4.46 5.67 -11.80
N ARG A 118 4.84 5.95 -10.56
CA ARG A 118 5.50 4.97 -9.70
C ARG A 118 4.57 3.80 -9.34
N VAL A 119 3.32 4.09 -9.00
CA VAL A 119 2.30 3.07 -8.72
C VAL A 119 2.02 2.22 -9.97
N ARG A 120 1.90 2.84 -11.15
CA ARG A 120 1.73 2.11 -12.43
C ARG A 120 2.86 1.12 -12.68
N ARG A 121 4.11 1.55 -12.49
CA ARG A 121 5.27 0.65 -12.64
C ARG A 121 5.22 -0.49 -11.63
N TRP A 122 4.90 -0.19 -10.37
CA TRP A 122 4.78 -1.22 -9.33
C TRP A 122 3.72 -2.27 -9.69
N TYR A 123 2.56 -1.86 -10.22
CA TYR A 123 1.54 -2.79 -10.72
C TYR A 123 2.01 -3.55 -11.97
N ALA A 124 2.62 -2.88 -12.94
CA ALA A 124 3.09 -3.50 -14.18
C ALA A 124 4.09 -4.64 -13.91
N ASP A 125 5.00 -4.44 -12.95
CA ASP A 125 5.99 -5.45 -12.57
C ASP A 125 5.35 -6.70 -11.94
N ARG A 126 4.17 -6.56 -11.32
CA ARG A 126 3.52 -7.64 -10.55
C ARG A 126 2.40 -8.33 -11.29
N THR A 127 1.69 -7.62 -12.15
CA THR A 127 0.48 -8.20 -12.74
C THR A 127 0.76 -9.08 -13.95
N GLN A 128 1.83 -8.85 -14.70
CA GLN A 128 2.17 -9.58 -15.93
C GLN A 128 0.96 -9.81 -16.89
N PHE A 129 -0.14 -9.09 -16.69
CA PHE A 129 -1.37 -9.24 -17.49
C PHE A 129 -1.19 -8.79 -18.95
N GLY A 130 -0.12 -8.03 -19.25
CA GLY A 130 0.30 -7.75 -20.62
C GLY A 130 0.84 -8.97 -21.37
N ASN A 131 1.11 -10.06 -20.66
CA ASN A 131 1.48 -11.33 -21.28
C ASN A 131 0.20 -12.03 -21.77
N LYS A 132 0.11 -12.26 -23.08
CA LYS A 132 -1.06 -12.90 -23.73
C LYS A 132 -1.50 -14.24 -23.12
N LYS A 133 -0.61 -14.93 -22.38
CA LYS A 133 -0.94 -16.19 -21.70
C LYS A 133 -1.84 -16.00 -20.48
N ASN A 134 -1.84 -14.80 -19.86
CA ASN A 134 -2.58 -14.51 -18.64
C ASN A 134 -3.79 -13.59 -18.87
N ALA A 135 -3.91 -13.01 -20.08
CA ALA A 135 -5.01 -12.11 -20.43
C ALA A 135 -6.36 -12.86 -20.48
N GLY A 136 -7.38 -12.31 -19.84
CA GLY A 136 -8.74 -12.89 -19.78
C GLY A 136 -8.86 -14.15 -18.93
N SER A 137 -7.85 -14.48 -18.13
CA SER A 137 -7.85 -15.64 -17.26
C SER A 137 -8.61 -15.40 -15.95
N ASP A 138 -8.97 -16.46 -15.25
CA ASP A 138 -9.53 -16.37 -13.88
C ASP A 138 -8.56 -15.64 -12.93
N ALA A 139 -7.25 -15.70 -13.20
CA ALA A 139 -6.24 -14.94 -12.47
C ALA A 139 -6.37 -13.42 -12.63
N GLU A 140 -6.66 -12.94 -13.84
CA GLU A 140 -6.92 -11.51 -14.08
C GLU A 140 -8.18 -11.06 -13.35
N ILE A 141 -9.24 -11.86 -13.39
CA ILE A 141 -10.50 -11.60 -12.68
C ILE A 141 -10.26 -11.58 -11.16
N ALA A 142 -9.50 -12.54 -10.65
CA ALA A 142 -9.17 -12.61 -9.22
C ALA A 142 -8.40 -11.36 -8.75
N PHE A 143 -7.42 -10.90 -9.54
CA PHE A 143 -6.70 -9.67 -9.26
C PHE A 143 -7.62 -8.45 -9.25
N LEU A 144 -8.42 -8.24 -10.33
CA LEU A 144 -9.34 -7.11 -10.42
C LEU A 144 -10.38 -7.12 -9.29
N ALA A 145 -10.88 -8.30 -8.90
CA ALA A 145 -11.80 -8.44 -7.79
C ALA A 145 -11.14 -8.10 -6.44
N THR A 146 -9.87 -8.48 -6.25
CA THR A 146 -9.07 -8.14 -5.06
C THR A 146 -8.90 -6.64 -4.92
N GLU A 147 -8.42 -5.97 -5.97
CA GLU A 147 -8.24 -4.51 -5.98
C GLU A 147 -9.56 -3.78 -5.82
N GLY A 148 -10.60 -4.22 -6.53
CA GLY A 148 -11.94 -3.64 -6.43
C GLY A 148 -12.52 -3.75 -5.01
N ALA A 149 -12.43 -4.90 -4.38
CA ALA A 149 -12.88 -5.11 -3.00
C ALA A 149 -12.10 -4.22 -2.01
N PHE A 150 -10.77 -4.15 -2.17
CA PHE A 150 -9.90 -3.29 -1.37
C PHE A 150 -10.34 -1.82 -1.45
N PHE A 151 -10.43 -1.26 -2.64
CA PHE A 151 -10.80 0.15 -2.82
C PHE A 151 -12.22 0.43 -2.31
N LEU A 152 -13.20 -0.44 -2.58
CA LEU A 152 -14.58 -0.26 -2.13
C LEU A 152 -14.68 -0.21 -0.60
N ARG A 153 -13.97 -1.09 0.11
CA ARG A 153 -13.99 -1.13 1.58
C ARG A 153 -13.24 0.06 2.19
N TYR A 154 -11.98 0.26 1.78
CA TYR A 154 -11.08 1.17 2.51
C TYR A 154 -11.22 2.63 2.11
N LEU A 155 -11.82 2.94 0.96
CA LEU A 155 -12.30 4.28 0.63
C LEU A 155 -13.71 4.58 1.22
N GLY A 156 -14.29 3.62 1.95
CA GLY A 156 -15.60 3.80 2.58
C GLY A 156 -16.77 3.87 1.60
N LEU A 157 -16.62 3.26 0.41
CA LEU A 157 -17.65 3.24 -0.61
C LEU A 157 -18.69 2.13 -0.37
N VAL A 158 -18.27 1.04 0.28
CA VAL A 158 -19.12 -0.08 0.68
C VAL A 158 -18.70 -0.58 2.06
N ASP A 159 -19.69 -0.80 2.92
CA ASP A 159 -19.50 -1.40 4.24
C ASP A 159 -19.58 -2.92 4.13
N TYR A 160 -18.48 -3.59 4.35
CA TYR A 160 -18.42 -5.06 4.45
C TYR A 160 -18.23 -5.47 5.91
N SER A 161 -19.08 -6.38 6.41
CA SER A 161 -18.78 -7.09 7.65
C SER A 161 -17.59 -8.01 7.47
N ASP A 162 -16.87 -8.36 8.57
CA ASP A 162 -15.72 -9.26 8.49
C ASP A 162 -16.09 -10.63 7.92
N GLN A 163 -17.32 -11.11 8.17
CA GLN A 163 -17.81 -12.36 7.59
C GLN A 163 -17.98 -12.25 6.07
N GLN A 164 -18.53 -11.12 5.59
CA GLN A 164 -18.66 -10.87 4.13
C GLN A 164 -17.29 -10.76 3.49
N TRP A 165 -16.35 -10.05 4.14
CA TRP A 165 -14.99 -9.88 3.68
C TRP A 165 -14.27 -11.22 3.50
N ARG A 166 -14.21 -12.03 4.55
CA ARG A 166 -13.62 -13.38 4.49
C ARG A 166 -14.25 -14.25 3.40
N ARG A 167 -15.59 -14.20 3.26
CA ARG A 167 -16.29 -14.97 2.22
C ARG A 167 -15.93 -14.51 0.80
N ILE A 168 -15.81 -13.19 0.58
CA ILE A 168 -15.40 -12.63 -0.72
C ILE A 168 -14.00 -13.12 -1.08
N PHE A 169 -13.04 -12.97 -0.17
CA PHE A 169 -11.66 -13.36 -0.43
C PHE A 169 -11.48 -14.87 -0.60
N ALA A 170 -12.18 -15.69 0.14
CA ALA A 170 -12.21 -17.14 -0.09
C ALA A 170 -12.72 -17.51 -1.50
N ARG A 171 -13.69 -16.78 -2.03
CA ARG A 171 -14.18 -16.99 -3.39
C ARG A 171 -13.24 -16.47 -4.46
N ILE A 172 -12.56 -15.35 -4.21
CA ILE A 172 -11.54 -14.82 -5.12
C ILE A 172 -10.37 -15.82 -5.22
N GLU A 173 -9.90 -16.33 -4.09
CA GLU A 173 -8.81 -17.32 -4.05
C GLU A 173 -9.18 -18.60 -4.81
N ALA A 174 -10.41 -19.07 -4.68
CA ALA A 174 -10.92 -20.26 -5.38
C ALA A 174 -10.94 -20.10 -6.93
N LEU A 175 -10.89 -18.89 -7.48
CA LEU A 175 -10.72 -18.67 -8.92
C LEU A 175 -9.37 -19.16 -9.43
N LEU A 176 -8.38 -19.23 -8.56
CA LEU A 176 -7.02 -19.64 -8.93
C LEU A 176 -6.82 -21.17 -8.85
N ASP A 177 -7.83 -21.90 -8.37
CA ASP A 177 -7.77 -23.37 -8.34
C ASP A 177 -8.10 -23.94 -9.72
N PRO A 178 -7.37 -24.99 -10.17
CA PRO A 178 -7.73 -25.66 -11.41
C PRO A 178 -9.19 -26.12 -11.34
N ARG A 179 -9.97 -25.77 -12.33
CA ARG A 179 -11.33 -26.34 -12.47
C ARG A 179 -11.17 -27.86 -12.66
N ALA A 180 -11.72 -28.65 -11.72
CA ALA A 180 -11.75 -30.10 -11.82
C ALA A 180 -12.55 -30.56 -13.04
#